data_b27205eccab37cf693044a3eba749d13
#
_entry.id   b27205eccab37cf693044a3eba749d13
#
_cell.length_a   1.000
_cell.length_b   1.000
_cell.length_c   1.000
_cell.angle_alpha   90.00
_cell.angle_beta   90.00
_cell.angle_gamma   90.00
#
_symmetry.space_group_name_H-M   'P 1'
#
loop_
_entity.id
_entity.type
_entity.pdbx_description
1 polymer ?
#
loop_
_entity_poly.entity_id
_entity_poly.type
_entity_poly.pdbx_seq_one_letter_code
_entity_poly.pdbx_strand_id
1 'polypeptide(L)'
;IKAIANTGIITKDNAKKYFGISDKRIKLLVKNQYLIEKKGYTKNGNQTYYKLGKLGYKYVSENTNIDYFYRSNSTQLNHDLKLNQLYCQLTPEQREGWVNEEQIINRWTELTGREERKGSVDALVQINGQAVAIEIITRNYGEVEIQEKQTAAETLGCERMIMINA
;
A
#
# COMPACT_ATOMS: atom_id res chain seq x y z
N ILE A 1 0.32 7.73 9.46
CA ILE A 1 0.76 6.42 9.94
C ILE A 1 -0.05 5.31 9.26
N LYS A 2 -1.42 5.32 9.24
CA LYS A 2 -2.26 4.33 8.52
C LYS A 2 -1.86 4.16 7.04
N ALA A 3 -1.59 5.26 6.32
CA ALA A 3 -1.15 5.19 4.93
C ALA A 3 0.10 4.31 4.75
N ILE A 4 1.09 4.42 5.64
CA ILE A 4 2.30 3.62 5.58
C ILE A 4 2.02 2.14 5.91
N ALA A 5 1.13 1.87 6.85
CA ALA A 5 0.72 0.50 7.16
C ALA A 5 0.09 -0.20 5.94
N ASN A 6 -0.67 0.54 5.14
CA ASN A 6 -1.38 0.06 3.96
C ASN A 6 -0.56 0.03 2.67
N THR A 7 0.52 0.83 2.56
CA THR A 7 1.29 0.97 1.32
C THR A 7 2.80 0.86 1.52
N GLY A 8 3.24 0.56 2.75
CA GLY A 8 4.63 0.34 3.13
C GLY A 8 5.47 1.59 3.31
N ILE A 9 5.18 2.69 2.61
CA ILE A 9 5.96 3.92 2.61
C ILE A 9 5.08 5.17 2.51
N ILE A 10 5.67 6.34 2.77
CA ILE A 10 5.11 7.64 2.40
C ILE A 10 6.23 8.62 2.09
N THR A 11 6.02 9.51 1.11
CA THR A 11 6.90 10.65 0.87
C THR A 11 6.53 11.83 1.76
N LYS A 12 7.48 12.74 1.95
CA LYS A 12 7.23 14.02 2.63
C LYS A 12 6.12 14.81 1.94
N ASP A 13 6.16 14.85 0.61
CA ASP A 13 5.19 15.62 -0.19
C ASP A 13 3.78 15.06 -0.06
N ASN A 14 3.62 13.73 -0.11
CA ASN A 14 2.32 13.11 0.11
C ASN A 14 1.81 13.34 1.54
N ALA A 15 2.69 13.25 2.55
CA ALA A 15 2.33 13.52 3.95
C ALA A 15 1.84 14.96 4.14
N LYS A 16 2.48 15.93 3.50
CA LYS A 16 2.09 17.34 3.55
C LYS A 16 0.80 17.59 2.78
N LYS A 17 0.77 17.18 1.51
CA LYS A 17 -0.31 17.50 0.56
C LYS A 17 -1.65 16.89 0.98
N TYR A 18 -1.66 15.62 1.39
CA TYR A 18 -2.89 14.87 1.61
C TYR A 18 -3.30 14.75 3.07
N PHE A 19 -2.35 14.93 4.01
CA PHE A 19 -2.60 14.77 5.45
C PHE A 19 -2.24 16.00 6.27
N GLY A 20 -1.77 17.09 5.66
CA GLY A 20 -1.44 18.34 6.35
C GLY A 20 -0.27 18.21 7.35
N ILE A 21 0.57 17.18 7.22
CA ILE A 21 1.65 16.92 8.17
C ILE A 21 2.85 17.85 7.89
N SER A 22 3.16 18.73 8.82
CA SER A 22 4.29 19.67 8.70
C SER A 22 5.65 18.96 8.82
N ASP A 23 6.70 19.60 8.28
CA ASP A 23 8.09 19.13 8.39
C ASP A 23 8.53 18.94 9.84
N LYS A 24 8.12 19.86 10.73
CA LYS A 24 8.38 19.77 12.16
C LYS A 24 7.75 18.51 12.76
N ARG A 25 6.51 18.19 12.34
CA ARG A 25 5.82 16.99 12.82
C ARG A 25 6.48 15.71 12.30
N ILE A 26 6.90 15.68 11.02
CA ILE A 26 7.62 14.52 10.46
C ILE A 26 8.93 14.28 11.23
N LYS A 27 9.73 15.32 11.45
CA LYS A 27 10.98 15.21 12.23
C LYS A 27 10.72 14.68 13.64
N LEU A 28 9.66 15.14 14.31
CA LEU A 28 9.27 14.66 15.63
C LEU A 28 8.87 13.18 15.62
N LEU A 29 8.11 12.73 14.59
CA LEU A 29 7.73 11.33 14.43
C LEU A 29 8.94 10.44 14.19
N VAL A 30 9.95 10.91 13.43
CA VAL A 30 11.22 10.19 13.24
C VAL A 30 12.01 10.13 14.55
N LYS A 31 12.18 11.26 15.24
CA LYS A 31 12.88 11.33 16.53
C LYS A 31 12.28 10.38 17.57
N ASN A 32 10.96 10.26 17.59
CA ASN A 32 10.22 9.42 18.54
C ASN A 32 9.98 7.99 17.99
N GLN A 33 10.70 7.55 16.95
CA GLN A 33 10.63 6.19 16.40
C GLN A 33 9.23 5.74 15.91
N TYR A 34 8.34 6.66 15.63
CA TYR A 34 7.09 6.37 14.89
C TYR A 34 7.37 6.16 13.41
N LEU A 35 8.34 6.89 12.87
CA LEU A 35 8.80 6.78 11.49
C LEU A 35 10.30 6.51 11.43
N ILE A 36 10.72 5.88 10.33
CA ILE A 36 12.12 5.72 9.94
C ILE A 36 12.30 6.39 8.59
N GLU A 37 13.23 7.35 8.51
CA GLU A 37 13.62 7.95 7.25
C GLU A 37 14.52 6.99 6.46
N LYS A 38 14.24 6.84 5.17
CA LYS A 38 14.99 6.03 4.21
C LYS A 38 15.26 6.85 2.95
N LYS A 39 16.34 6.47 2.26
CA LYS A 39 16.66 6.98 0.93
C LYS A 39 16.74 5.81 -0.04
N GLY A 40 16.23 6.00 -1.25
CA GLY A 40 16.30 5.01 -2.30
C GLY A 40 16.42 5.67 -3.66
N TYR A 41 16.77 4.88 -4.66
CA TYR A 41 16.90 5.34 -6.03
C TYR A 41 15.64 5.01 -6.83
N THR A 42 15.16 5.97 -7.58
CA THR A 42 14.00 5.84 -8.47
C THR A 42 14.39 6.21 -9.90
N LYS A 43 13.50 5.97 -10.85
CA LYS A 43 13.68 6.45 -12.24
C LYS A 43 13.87 7.98 -12.34
N ASN A 44 13.44 8.73 -11.31
CA ASN A 44 13.54 10.18 -11.25
C ASN A 44 14.67 10.66 -10.31
N GLY A 45 15.60 9.78 -9.90
CA GLY A 45 16.71 10.07 -9.02
C GLY A 45 16.49 9.64 -7.57
N ASN A 46 17.28 10.22 -6.66
CA ASN A 46 17.21 9.91 -5.24
C ASN A 46 15.89 10.39 -4.62
N GLN A 47 15.21 9.48 -3.92
CA GLN A 47 13.97 9.75 -3.22
C GLN A 47 14.11 9.49 -1.72
N THR A 48 13.73 10.47 -0.90
CA THR A 48 13.56 10.29 0.53
C THR A 48 12.11 9.85 0.82
N TYR A 49 11.96 8.81 1.62
CA TYR A 49 10.67 8.28 2.03
C TYR A 49 10.71 7.81 3.47
N TYR A 50 9.55 7.57 4.05
CA TYR A 50 9.40 7.16 5.45
C TYR A 50 8.68 5.82 5.52
N LYS A 51 9.15 4.96 6.42
CA LYS A 51 8.52 3.68 6.81
C LYS A 51 8.05 3.77 8.25
N LEU A 52 7.22 2.83 8.70
CA LEU A 52 6.91 2.71 10.12
C LEU A 52 8.17 2.38 10.92
N GLY A 53 8.35 3.07 12.02
CA GLY A 53 9.28 2.71 13.08
C GLY A 53 8.61 1.82 14.13
N LYS A 54 9.37 1.38 15.13
CA LYS A 54 8.88 0.46 16.18
C LYS A 54 7.60 0.97 16.86
N LEU A 55 7.57 2.24 17.25
CA LEU A 55 6.37 2.82 17.88
C LEU A 55 5.25 3.09 16.87
N GLY A 56 5.57 3.27 15.58
CA GLY A 56 4.58 3.36 14.51
C GLY A 56 3.82 2.06 14.31
N TYR A 57 4.51 0.94 14.25
CA TYR A 57 3.89 -0.40 14.20
C TYR A 57 2.98 -0.64 15.41
N LYS A 58 3.51 -0.43 16.62
CA LYS A 58 2.73 -0.57 17.85
C LYS A 58 1.47 0.29 17.83
N TYR A 59 1.59 1.56 17.45
CA TYR A 59 0.45 2.47 17.40
C TYR A 59 -0.65 1.98 16.43
N VAL A 60 -0.26 1.51 15.23
CA VAL A 60 -1.25 1.00 14.25
C VAL A 60 -1.94 -0.24 14.79
N SER A 61 -1.20 -1.22 15.32
CA SER A 61 -1.77 -2.45 15.88
C SER A 61 -2.74 -2.20 17.04
N GLU A 62 -2.49 -1.17 17.86
CA GLU A 62 -3.32 -0.86 19.02
C GLU A 62 -4.52 0.06 18.70
N ASN A 63 -4.48 0.80 17.60
CA ASN A 63 -5.43 1.89 17.32
C ASN A 63 -6.13 1.78 15.97
N THR A 64 -5.94 0.69 15.24
CA THR A 64 -6.58 0.47 13.93
C THR A 64 -6.93 -1.00 13.72
N ASN A 65 -7.74 -1.26 12.69
CA ASN A 65 -8.11 -2.63 12.29
C ASN A 65 -7.15 -3.20 11.22
N ILE A 66 -5.91 -2.70 11.14
CA ILE A 66 -4.91 -3.20 10.21
C ILE A 66 -4.08 -4.27 10.92
N ASP A 67 -4.44 -5.52 10.72
CA ASP A 67 -3.79 -6.67 11.36
C ASP A 67 -2.51 -7.08 10.62
N TYR A 68 -2.49 -6.89 9.29
CA TYR A 68 -1.37 -7.23 8.42
C TYR A 68 -0.86 -5.99 7.68
N PHE A 69 0.45 -5.73 7.81
CA PHE A 69 1.09 -4.54 7.26
C PHE A 69 1.67 -4.83 5.88
N TYR A 70 1.43 -3.95 4.93
CA TYR A 70 2.04 -4.06 3.61
C TYR A 70 3.57 -4.12 3.69
N ARG A 71 4.18 -5.06 2.98
CA ARG A 71 5.63 -5.29 2.98
C ARG A 71 6.30 -4.60 1.81
N SER A 72 6.71 -3.35 2.01
CA SER A 72 7.47 -2.63 0.99
C SER A 72 8.87 -3.22 0.79
N ASN A 73 9.27 -3.33 -0.50
CA ASN A 73 10.59 -3.81 -0.89
C ASN A 73 11.40 -2.67 -1.55
N SER A 74 12.68 -2.54 -1.18
CA SER A 74 13.57 -1.50 -1.76
C SER A 74 13.80 -1.67 -3.27
N THR A 75 13.68 -2.87 -3.81
CA THR A 75 13.78 -3.13 -5.25
C THR A 75 12.52 -2.72 -6.02
N GLN A 76 11.42 -2.50 -5.33
CA GLN A 76 10.12 -2.11 -5.88
C GLN A 76 9.71 -0.67 -5.50
N LEU A 77 10.68 0.19 -5.20
CA LEU A 77 10.40 1.54 -4.69
C LEU A 77 9.46 2.36 -5.59
N ASN A 78 9.61 2.28 -6.93
CA ASN A 78 8.70 3.00 -7.85
C ASN A 78 7.25 2.49 -7.72
N HIS A 79 7.07 1.18 -7.60
CA HIS A 79 5.79 0.54 -7.36
C HIS A 79 5.16 1.06 -6.05
N ASP A 80 5.89 0.97 -4.93
CA ASP A 80 5.39 1.37 -3.61
C ASP A 80 5.07 2.88 -3.55
N LEU A 81 5.86 3.71 -4.22
CA LEU A 81 5.59 5.15 -4.35
C LEU A 81 4.29 5.42 -5.10
N LYS A 82 4.03 4.66 -6.17
CA LYS A 82 2.81 4.78 -6.97
C LYS A 82 1.58 4.32 -6.21
N LEU A 83 1.69 3.18 -5.51
CA LEU A 83 0.65 2.65 -4.64
C LEU A 83 0.30 3.64 -3.52
N ASN A 84 1.32 4.21 -2.86
CA ASN A 84 1.12 5.24 -1.84
C ASN A 84 0.47 6.51 -2.41
N GLN A 85 0.89 6.97 -3.58
CA GLN A 85 0.27 8.12 -4.24
C GLN A 85 -1.21 7.89 -4.49
N LEU A 86 -1.57 6.72 -5.02
CA LEU A 86 -2.96 6.36 -5.26
C LEU A 86 -3.78 6.34 -3.96
N TYR A 87 -3.29 5.64 -2.93
CA TYR A 87 -3.93 5.62 -1.62
C TYR A 87 -4.19 7.03 -1.07
N CYS A 88 -3.21 7.91 -1.20
CA CYS A 88 -3.33 9.29 -0.69
C CYS A 88 -4.38 10.12 -1.45
N GLN A 89 -4.65 9.80 -2.73
CA GLN A 89 -5.64 10.50 -3.55
C GLN A 89 -7.09 10.07 -3.28
N LEU A 90 -7.28 8.93 -2.63
CA LEU A 90 -8.61 8.44 -2.24
C LEU A 90 -9.29 9.35 -1.22
N THR A 91 -10.62 9.34 -1.19
CA THR A 91 -11.39 9.99 -0.12
C THR A 91 -11.15 9.31 1.24
N PRO A 92 -11.45 9.97 2.36
CA PRO A 92 -11.36 9.32 3.69
C PRO A 92 -12.15 8.01 3.75
N GLU A 93 -13.36 7.97 3.21
CA GLU A 93 -14.25 6.80 3.19
C GLU A 93 -13.64 5.65 2.38
N GLN A 94 -13.10 5.95 1.19
CA GLN A 94 -12.42 4.95 0.36
C GLN A 94 -11.17 4.39 1.05
N ARG A 95 -10.42 5.24 1.77
CA ARG A 95 -9.25 4.79 2.55
C ARG A 95 -9.61 3.89 3.73
N GLU A 96 -10.76 4.09 4.35
CA GLU A 96 -11.25 3.17 5.41
C GLU A 96 -11.61 1.79 4.85
N GLY A 97 -12.07 1.71 3.59
CA GLY A 97 -12.35 0.47 2.87
C GLY A 97 -11.13 -0.18 2.19
N TRP A 98 -9.94 0.39 2.35
CA TRP A 98 -8.72 -0.16 1.75
C TRP A 98 -8.26 -1.43 2.45
N VAL A 99 -8.00 -2.49 1.66
CA VAL A 99 -7.41 -3.76 2.11
C VAL A 99 -6.11 -3.96 1.34
N ASN A 100 -4.98 -4.01 2.02
CA ASN A 100 -3.67 -4.18 1.38
C ASN A 100 -3.38 -5.65 1.03
N GLU A 101 -2.37 -5.89 0.19
CA GLU A 101 -1.98 -7.22 -0.29
C GLU A 101 -1.76 -8.23 0.86
N GLU A 102 -1.06 -7.86 1.93
CA GLU A 102 -0.80 -8.78 3.05
C GLU A 102 -2.08 -9.16 3.79
N GLN A 103 -3.06 -8.25 3.89
CA GLN A 103 -4.39 -8.57 4.45
C GLN A 103 -5.15 -9.52 3.53
N ILE A 104 -5.07 -9.34 2.21
CA ILE A 104 -5.72 -10.22 1.22
C ILE A 104 -5.13 -11.62 1.34
N ILE A 105 -3.81 -11.75 1.26
CA ILE A 105 -3.10 -13.03 1.31
C ILE A 105 -3.38 -13.78 2.62
N ASN A 106 -3.29 -13.09 3.76
CA ASN A 106 -3.50 -13.75 5.06
C ASN A 106 -4.96 -14.16 5.26
N ARG A 107 -5.93 -13.35 4.88
CA ARG A 107 -7.35 -13.74 4.93
C ARG A 107 -7.65 -14.91 4.00
N TRP A 108 -7.07 -14.92 2.81
CA TRP A 108 -7.20 -16.05 1.89
C TRP A 108 -6.60 -17.33 2.49
N THR A 109 -5.41 -17.22 3.09
CA THR A 109 -4.74 -18.33 3.77
C THR A 109 -5.57 -18.89 4.93
N GLU A 110 -6.16 -18.01 5.74
CA GLU A 110 -7.07 -18.40 6.84
C GLU A 110 -8.29 -19.18 6.35
N LEU A 111 -8.85 -18.78 5.19
CA LEU A 111 -10.05 -19.41 4.62
C LEU A 111 -9.75 -20.72 3.90
N THR A 112 -8.63 -20.82 3.20
CA THR A 112 -8.33 -21.95 2.30
C THR A 112 -7.26 -22.90 2.82
N GLY A 113 -6.49 -22.48 3.83
CA GLY A 113 -5.31 -23.20 4.32
C GLY A 113 -4.10 -23.14 3.36
N ARG A 114 -4.15 -22.31 2.30
CA ARG A 114 -3.10 -22.20 1.28
C ARG A 114 -2.64 -20.75 1.13
N GLU A 115 -1.32 -20.51 1.24
CA GLU A 115 -0.72 -19.22 0.91
C GLU A 115 -0.56 -19.09 -0.61
N GLU A 116 -1.22 -18.09 -1.21
CA GLU A 116 -1.18 -17.86 -2.65
C GLU A 116 -0.83 -16.40 -2.97
N ARG A 117 0.47 -16.10 -3.02
CA ARG A 117 0.97 -14.74 -3.29
C ARG A 117 0.85 -14.35 -4.77
N LYS A 118 1.05 -15.31 -5.70
CA LYS A 118 0.97 -15.04 -7.14
C LYS A 118 -0.42 -14.63 -7.62
N GLY A 119 -1.45 -15.14 -6.97
CA GLY A 119 -2.84 -14.83 -7.26
C GLY A 119 -3.40 -13.63 -6.48
N SER A 120 -2.56 -12.79 -5.87
CA SER A 120 -3.01 -11.59 -5.17
C SER A 120 -2.94 -10.34 -6.04
N VAL A 121 -3.69 -9.31 -5.66
CA VAL A 121 -3.60 -7.95 -6.17
C VAL A 121 -2.98 -7.04 -5.10
N ASP A 122 -2.46 -5.87 -5.49
CA ASP A 122 -1.81 -4.95 -4.55
C ASP A 122 -2.75 -4.41 -3.47
N ALA A 123 -4.02 -4.18 -3.84
CA ALA A 123 -5.04 -3.78 -2.87
C ALA A 123 -6.46 -3.97 -3.39
N LEU A 124 -7.41 -3.94 -2.44
CA LEU A 124 -8.84 -3.78 -2.71
C LEU A 124 -9.34 -2.47 -2.12
N VAL A 125 -10.30 -1.85 -2.79
CA VAL A 125 -10.97 -0.63 -2.30
C VAL A 125 -12.45 -0.66 -2.66
N GLN A 126 -13.29 -0.06 -1.81
CA GLN A 126 -14.71 0.15 -2.13
C GLN A 126 -14.88 1.50 -2.84
N ILE A 127 -15.42 1.49 -4.05
CA ILE A 127 -15.73 2.70 -4.82
C ILE A 127 -17.21 2.63 -5.24
N ASN A 128 -18.02 3.55 -4.75
CA ASN A 128 -19.47 3.59 -5.01
C ASN A 128 -20.20 2.27 -4.68
N GLY A 129 -19.77 1.59 -3.62
CA GLY A 129 -20.35 0.33 -3.18
C GLY A 129 -19.84 -0.92 -3.93
N GLN A 130 -18.96 -0.76 -4.90
CA GLN A 130 -18.36 -1.85 -5.67
C GLN A 130 -16.95 -2.15 -5.20
N ALA A 131 -16.58 -3.43 -5.12
CA ALA A 131 -15.23 -3.87 -4.86
C ALA A 131 -14.37 -3.67 -6.12
N VAL A 132 -13.28 -2.93 -5.98
CA VAL A 132 -12.34 -2.61 -7.06
C VAL A 132 -10.95 -3.10 -6.66
N ALA A 133 -10.34 -3.93 -7.50
CA ALA A 133 -8.96 -4.34 -7.35
C ALA A 133 -8.01 -3.28 -7.91
N ILE A 134 -6.89 -3.09 -7.22
CA ILE A 134 -5.81 -2.18 -7.63
C ILE A 134 -4.56 -3.01 -7.90
N GLU A 135 -3.92 -2.75 -9.04
CA GLU A 135 -2.65 -3.35 -9.42
C GLU A 135 -1.70 -2.31 -10.01
N ILE A 136 -0.49 -2.20 -9.47
CA ILE A 136 0.56 -1.33 -9.99
C ILE A 136 1.46 -2.15 -10.92
N ILE A 137 1.32 -1.91 -12.21
CA ILE A 137 2.05 -2.64 -13.26
C ILE A 137 3.46 -2.12 -13.37
N THR A 138 4.44 -3.02 -13.35
CA THR A 138 5.84 -2.74 -13.64
C THR A 138 6.19 -3.17 -15.07
N ARG A 139 7.37 -2.75 -15.56
CA ARG A 139 7.83 -3.09 -16.93
C ARG A 139 7.95 -4.58 -17.23
N ASN A 140 7.97 -5.41 -16.21
CA ASN A 140 8.14 -6.87 -16.34
C ASN A 140 6.80 -7.61 -16.50
N TYR A 141 5.67 -6.89 -16.51
CA TYR A 141 4.35 -7.49 -16.71
C TYR A 141 4.11 -7.76 -18.20
N GLY A 142 3.99 -9.06 -18.54
CA GLY A 142 3.51 -9.52 -19.84
C GLY A 142 2.02 -9.83 -19.80
N GLU A 143 1.49 -10.36 -20.91
CA GLU A 143 0.07 -10.72 -21.03
C GLU A 143 -0.34 -11.79 -20.01
N VAL A 144 0.55 -12.74 -19.70
CA VAL A 144 0.26 -13.83 -18.76
C VAL A 144 0.07 -13.28 -17.34
N GLU A 145 0.98 -12.43 -16.88
CA GLU A 145 0.88 -11.82 -15.56
C GLU A 145 -0.37 -10.94 -15.44
N ILE A 146 -0.72 -10.20 -16.48
CA ILE A 146 -1.95 -9.40 -16.52
C ILE A 146 -3.18 -10.31 -16.38
N GLN A 147 -3.24 -11.43 -17.13
CA GLN A 147 -4.34 -12.38 -17.06
C GLN A 147 -4.46 -13.03 -15.67
N GLU A 148 -3.33 -13.39 -15.05
CA GLU A 148 -3.29 -13.94 -13.68
C GLU A 148 -3.90 -12.95 -12.68
N LYS A 149 -3.55 -11.66 -12.79
CA LYS A 149 -4.09 -10.61 -11.92
C LYS A 149 -5.59 -10.35 -12.15
N GLN A 150 -6.05 -10.43 -13.39
CA GLN A 150 -7.49 -10.33 -13.70
C GLN A 150 -8.26 -11.50 -13.06
N THR A 151 -7.75 -12.72 -13.22
CA THR A 151 -8.35 -13.91 -12.61
C THR A 151 -8.37 -13.80 -11.07
N ALA A 152 -7.29 -13.27 -10.47
CA ALA A 152 -7.23 -13.03 -9.03
C ALA A 152 -8.29 -12.02 -8.58
N ALA A 153 -8.45 -10.91 -9.28
CA ALA A 153 -9.47 -9.91 -8.99
C ALA A 153 -10.90 -10.47 -9.06
N GLU A 154 -11.18 -11.26 -10.10
CA GLU A 154 -12.48 -11.95 -10.26
C GLU A 154 -12.73 -12.95 -9.12
N THR A 155 -11.73 -13.74 -8.74
CA THR A 155 -11.79 -14.68 -7.62
C THR A 155 -12.08 -14.01 -6.28
N LEU A 156 -11.57 -12.78 -6.11
CA LEU A 156 -11.83 -11.94 -4.95
C LEU A 156 -13.19 -11.21 -5.01
N GLY A 157 -14.00 -11.46 -6.04
CA GLY A 157 -15.31 -10.85 -6.22
C GLY A 157 -15.27 -9.39 -6.66
N CYS A 158 -14.17 -8.95 -7.28
CA CYS A 158 -14.06 -7.59 -7.78
C CYS A 158 -14.79 -7.42 -9.11
N GLU A 159 -15.65 -6.41 -9.20
CA GLU A 159 -16.35 -6.07 -10.45
C GLU A 159 -15.44 -5.33 -11.44
N ARG A 160 -14.36 -4.74 -10.94
CA ARG A 160 -13.40 -3.96 -11.73
C ARG A 160 -11.98 -4.12 -11.20
N MET A 161 -11.01 -4.02 -12.11
CA MET A 161 -9.61 -3.86 -11.77
C MET A 161 -9.06 -2.59 -12.41
N ILE A 162 -8.31 -1.82 -11.63
CA ILE A 162 -7.59 -0.63 -12.07
C ILE A 162 -6.11 -0.97 -12.11
N MET A 163 -5.52 -0.94 -13.31
CA MET A 163 -4.09 -1.15 -13.54
C MET A 163 -3.40 0.18 -13.79
N ILE A 164 -2.30 0.44 -13.08
CA ILE A 164 -1.58 1.72 -13.15
C ILE A 164 -0.09 1.45 -13.34
N ASN A 165 0.53 2.07 -14.33
CA ASN A 165 1.97 1.96 -14.55
C ASN A 165 2.78 2.67 -13.45
N ALA A 166 3.82 1.99 -12.92
CA ALA A 166 4.75 2.49 -11.92
C ALA A 166 5.75 3.53 -12.48
#